data_29ffa89951ed2f1056d53f8ac5259543
#
_entry.id   29ffa89951ed2f1056d53f8ac5259543
#
_cell.length_a   1.000
_cell.length_b   1.000
_cell.length_c   1.000
_cell.angle_alpha   90.00
_cell.angle_beta   90.00
_cell.angle_gamma   90.00
#
_symmetry.space_group_name_H-M   'P 1'
#
loop_
_entity.id
_entity.type
_entity.pdbx_description
1 polymer ?
#
loop_
_entity_poly.entity_id
_entity_poly.type
_entity_poly.pdbx_seq_one_letter_code
_entity_poly.pdbx_strand_id
1 'polypeptide(L)'
;MADFNQILTPGDVDAGIINVVNEIPEGSCHKIEWNRKVAAFQLDRVEPAIFAKPTNYGFIPQTLDEDGDELDVLLLTRQPLATGVFLEAKVIGVMKFVDDGEVDDKIVCVPADDRDTGNAYNSLADVPAQLIKQIEFHFNNYKALKKPGSTKVTHWGEIGRASCRER
;
A
#
# COMPACT_ATOMS: atom_id res chain seq x y z
N MET A 1 11.26 10.38 -19.61
CA MET A 1 10.91 9.08 -18.98
C MET A 1 9.39 8.99 -18.97
N ALA A 2 8.79 7.84 -19.28
CA ALA A 2 7.34 7.71 -19.29
C ALA A 2 6.79 7.58 -17.85
N ASP A 3 5.58 8.09 -17.64
CA ASP A 3 4.84 7.89 -16.41
C ASP A 3 4.46 6.40 -16.25
N PHE A 4 4.53 5.85 -15.05
CA PHE A 4 4.12 4.47 -14.76
C PHE A 4 2.67 4.21 -15.19
N ASN A 5 1.79 5.19 -15.05
CA ASN A 5 0.39 5.08 -15.49
C ASN A 5 0.22 5.00 -17.01
N GLN A 6 1.25 5.29 -17.78
CA GLN A 6 1.24 5.18 -19.25
C GLN A 6 1.79 3.83 -19.72
N ILE A 7 2.65 3.19 -18.94
CA ILE A 7 3.39 1.99 -19.36
C ILE A 7 2.95 0.72 -18.64
N LEU A 8 2.30 0.83 -17.49
CA LEU A 8 1.83 -0.30 -16.70
C LEU A 8 0.30 -0.28 -16.59
N THR A 9 -0.31 -1.44 -16.77
CA THR A 9 -1.74 -1.65 -16.47
C THR A 9 -1.93 -1.92 -14.97
N PRO A 10 -3.18 -1.92 -14.45
CA PRO A 10 -3.46 -2.35 -13.08
C PRO A 10 -3.12 -3.82 -12.80
N GLY A 11 -2.95 -4.64 -13.83
CA GLY A 11 -2.71 -6.08 -13.75
C GLY A 11 -3.92 -6.90 -14.17
N ASP A 12 -3.89 -8.19 -13.88
CA ASP A 12 -5.01 -9.12 -14.05
C ASP A 12 -5.90 -9.09 -12.80
N VAL A 13 -6.71 -8.03 -12.69
CA VAL A 13 -7.55 -7.75 -11.52
C VAL A 13 -8.55 -8.88 -11.26
N ASP A 14 -9.10 -9.49 -12.31
CA ASP A 14 -10.06 -10.59 -12.19
C ASP A 14 -9.42 -11.84 -11.56
N ALA A 15 -8.14 -12.05 -11.79
CA ALA A 15 -7.36 -13.12 -11.17
C ALA A 15 -6.86 -12.76 -9.75
N GLY A 16 -7.10 -11.53 -9.28
CA GLY A 16 -6.57 -11.04 -8.00
C GLY A 16 -5.08 -10.71 -8.04
N ILE A 17 -4.54 -10.50 -9.24
CA ILE A 17 -3.14 -10.10 -9.47
C ILE A 17 -3.11 -8.65 -9.93
N ILE A 18 -2.32 -7.83 -9.26
CA ILE A 18 -2.16 -6.40 -9.56
C ILE A 18 -0.71 -6.09 -9.85
N ASN A 19 -0.48 -5.04 -10.65
CA ASN A 19 0.82 -4.40 -10.73
C ASN A 19 0.96 -3.40 -9.60
N VAL A 20 2.11 -3.38 -8.96
CA VAL A 20 2.44 -2.45 -7.87
C VAL A 20 3.74 -1.76 -8.17
N VAL A 21 3.78 -0.45 -7.97
CA VAL A 21 5.01 0.33 -7.93
C VAL A 21 5.34 0.66 -6.48
N ASN A 22 6.49 0.22 -6.00
CA ASN A 22 6.91 0.48 -4.62
C ASN A 22 7.50 1.89 -4.49
N GLU A 23 6.96 2.67 -3.54
CA GLU A 23 7.42 4.03 -3.25
C GLU A 23 8.27 4.08 -2.00
N ILE A 24 7.81 3.42 -0.92
CA ILE A 24 8.43 3.49 0.40
C ILE A 24 8.83 2.08 0.84
N PRO A 25 10.13 1.81 1.03
CA PRO A 25 10.58 0.55 1.62
C PRO A 25 10.06 0.38 3.06
N GLU A 26 9.76 -0.87 3.44
CA GLU A 26 9.53 -1.22 4.85
C GLU A 26 10.66 -0.70 5.73
N GLY A 27 10.33 -0.15 6.90
CA GLY A 27 11.28 0.41 7.86
C GLY A 27 11.75 1.83 7.54
N SER A 28 11.35 2.41 6.42
CA SER A 28 11.71 3.77 6.05
C SER A 28 10.83 4.81 6.77
N CYS A 29 11.44 5.91 7.16
CA CYS A 29 10.76 7.12 7.65
C CYS A 29 10.59 8.18 6.55
N HIS A 30 11.02 7.90 5.33
CA HIS A 30 10.95 8.83 4.22
C HIS A 30 9.63 8.64 3.47
N LYS A 31 8.77 9.65 3.48
CA LYS A 31 7.60 9.65 2.60
C LYS A 31 8.01 10.02 1.19
N ILE A 32 8.22 9.01 0.38
CA ILE A 32 8.58 9.13 -1.03
C ILE A 32 7.33 8.88 -1.86
N GLU A 33 7.10 9.74 -2.85
CA GLU A 33 5.95 9.68 -3.74
C GLU A 33 6.41 9.76 -5.20
N TRP A 34 5.71 9.05 -6.08
CA TRP A 34 5.87 9.24 -7.51
C TRP A 34 5.27 10.58 -7.94
N ASN A 35 6.12 11.47 -8.44
CA ASN A 35 5.67 12.73 -9.01
C ASN A 35 5.56 12.60 -10.53
N ARG A 36 4.34 12.43 -11.04
CA ARG A 36 4.09 12.20 -12.47
C ARG A 36 4.39 13.43 -13.34
N LYS A 37 4.41 14.63 -12.78
CA LYS A 37 4.71 15.86 -13.53
C LYS A 37 6.16 15.94 -13.96
N VAL A 38 7.06 15.42 -13.14
CA VAL A 38 8.52 15.42 -13.38
C VAL A 38 9.06 14.00 -13.66
N ALA A 39 8.21 12.98 -13.62
CA ALA A 39 8.56 11.59 -13.84
C ALA A 39 9.73 11.12 -12.94
N ALA A 40 9.64 11.42 -11.65
CA ALA A 40 10.65 11.06 -10.66
C ALA A 40 10.01 10.80 -9.30
N PHE A 41 10.68 10.00 -8.47
CA PHE A 41 10.33 9.87 -7.06
C PHE A 41 10.81 11.10 -6.30
N GLN A 42 9.95 11.63 -5.47
CA GLN A 42 10.19 12.85 -4.68
C GLN A 42 10.04 12.54 -3.21
N LEU A 43 10.97 13.05 -2.40
CA LEU A 43 10.79 13.07 -0.96
C LEU A 43 9.80 14.19 -0.59
N ASP A 44 8.61 13.80 -0.11
CA ASP A 44 7.62 14.75 0.40
C ASP A 44 8.01 15.23 1.80
N ARG A 45 8.28 14.29 2.71
CA ARG A 45 8.69 14.60 4.08
C ARG A 45 9.42 13.45 4.75
N VAL A 46 10.10 13.77 5.85
CA VAL A 46 10.70 12.79 6.77
C VAL A 46 9.81 12.68 8.00
N GLU A 47 9.41 11.46 8.33
CA GLU A 47 8.63 11.16 9.54
C GLU A 47 9.55 10.84 10.71
N PRO A 48 9.10 11.01 11.97
CA PRO A 48 9.82 10.54 13.14
C PRO A 48 10.09 9.03 13.09
N ALA A 49 11.20 8.58 13.66
CA ALA A 49 11.62 7.17 13.62
C ALA A 49 10.57 6.19 14.17
N ILE A 50 9.78 6.61 15.17
CA ILE A 50 8.68 5.80 15.70
C ILE A 50 7.57 5.53 14.69
N PHE A 51 7.52 6.26 13.59
CA PHE A 51 6.56 6.11 12.50
C PHE A 51 7.20 5.55 11.22
N ALA A 52 8.29 4.80 11.36
CA ALA A 52 8.81 3.99 10.26
C ALA A 52 7.71 3.08 9.70
N LYS A 53 7.63 2.96 8.38
CA LYS A 53 6.59 2.16 7.73
C LYS A 53 6.68 0.69 8.16
N PRO A 54 5.57 0.08 8.61
CA PRO A 54 5.56 -1.33 9.02
C PRO A 54 5.56 -2.30 7.84
N THR A 55 5.31 -1.80 6.63
CA THR A 55 5.29 -2.55 5.37
C THR A 55 5.94 -1.73 4.27
N ASN A 56 6.25 -2.35 3.13
CA ASN A 56 6.45 -1.58 1.93
C ASN A 56 5.14 -0.88 1.55
N TYR A 57 5.23 0.27 0.92
CA TYR A 57 4.09 1.10 0.57
C TYR A 57 4.23 1.58 -0.88
N GLY A 58 3.18 1.49 -1.65
CA GLY A 58 3.22 1.89 -3.03
C GLY A 58 1.83 2.11 -3.61
N PHE A 59 1.71 2.06 -4.92
CA PHE A 59 0.46 2.31 -5.62
C PHE A 59 0.22 1.32 -6.76
N ILE A 60 -1.04 1.23 -7.18
CA ILE A 60 -1.47 0.47 -8.35
C ILE A 60 -1.57 1.45 -9.53
N PRO A 61 -0.79 1.25 -10.61
CA PRO A 61 -0.87 2.14 -11.76
C PRO A 61 -2.26 2.11 -12.43
N GLN A 62 -2.62 3.21 -13.07
CA GLN A 62 -3.89 3.41 -13.78
C GLN A 62 -5.15 3.22 -12.91
N THR A 63 -5.04 3.45 -11.61
CA THR A 63 -6.18 3.50 -10.69
C THR A 63 -6.42 4.94 -10.23
N LEU A 64 -7.62 5.18 -9.69
CA LEU A 64 -8.00 6.48 -9.17
C LEU A 64 -8.76 6.27 -7.86
N ASP A 65 -8.25 6.86 -6.79
CA ASP A 65 -8.95 6.93 -5.51
C ASP A 65 -9.72 8.24 -5.36
N GLU A 66 -10.48 8.37 -4.29
CA GLU A 66 -11.35 9.53 -4.03
C GLU A 66 -10.55 10.84 -3.84
N ASP A 67 -9.30 10.76 -3.43
CA ASP A 67 -8.37 11.90 -3.31
C ASP A 67 -7.76 12.36 -4.64
N GLY A 68 -8.02 11.63 -5.74
CA GLY A 68 -7.50 11.94 -7.08
C GLY A 68 -6.15 11.32 -7.42
N ASP A 69 -5.57 10.57 -6.49
CA ASP A 69 -4.33 9.81 -6.68
C ASP A 69 -4.61 8.33 -6.96
N GLU A 70 -3.58 7.56 -7.25
CA GLU A 70 -3.66 6.12 -7.46
C GLU A 70 -4.06 5.41 -6.15
N LEU A 71 -4.66 4.22 -6.25
CA LEU A 71 -4.94 3.38 -5.09
C LEU A 71 -3.65 2.93 -4.42
N ASP A 72 -3.57 3.11 -3.11
CA ASP A 72 -2.44 2.73 -2.28
C ASP A 72 -2.44 1.23 -1.94
N VAL A 73 -1.25 0.68 -1.80
CA VAL A 73 -1.05 -0.70 -1.36
C VAL A 73 -0.10 -0.80 -0.17
N LEU A 74 -0.40 -1.77 0.68
CA LEU A 74 0.49 -2.30 1.69
C LEU A 74 1.06 -3.62 1.15
N LEU A 75 2.35 -3.64 0.82
CA LEU A 75 3.02 -4.78 0.23
C LEU A 75 3.85 -5.49 1.30
N LEU A 76 3.45 -6.70 1.65
CA LEU A 76 4.07 -7.48 2.71
C LEU A 76 5.23 -8.31 2.16
N THR A 77 6.43 -8.08 2.65
CA THR A 77 7.63 -8.89 2.41
C THR A 77 8.44 -8.97 3.69
N ARG A 78 9.39 -9.92 3.80
CA ARG A 78 10.32 -9.95 4.94
C ARG A 78 11.48 -8.98 4.80
N GLN A 79 11.77 -8.59 3.58
CA GLN A 79 12.87 -7.68 3.25
C GLN A 79 12.31 -6.40 2.63
N PRO A 80 12.86 -5.23 2.92
CA PRO A 80 12.45 -4.00 2.27
C PRO A 80 12.66 -4.06 0.76
N LEU A 81 11.69 -3.62 -0.02
CA LEU A 81 11.86 -3.41 -1.46
C LEU A 81 12.30 -1.98 -1.75
N ALA A 82 13.22 -1.85 -2.69
CA ALA A 82 13.71 -0.54 -3.10
C ALA A 82 12.60 0.31 -3.74
N THR A 83 12.69 1.62 -3.54
CA THR A 83 11.87 2.59 -4.26
C THR A 83 12.06 2.43 -5.78
N GLY A 84 10.94 2.41 -6.51
CA GLY A 84 10.95 2.32 -7.97
C GLY A 84 10.88 0.91 -8.54
N VAL A 85 10.95 -0.12 -7.71
CA VAL A 85 10.69 -1.49 -8.16
C VAL A 85 9.20 -1.64 -8.46
N PHE A 86 8.86 -2.18 -9.63
CA PHE A 86 7.50 -2.63 -9.91
C PHE A 86 7.44 -4.16 -9.94
N LEU A 87 6.30 -4.70 -9.56
CA LEU A 87 6.10 -6.15 -9.48
C LEU A 87 4.63 -6.51 -9.67
N GLU A 88 4.40 -7.77 -10.03
CA GLU A 88 3.07 -8.37 -9.89
C GLU A 88 2.87 -8.82 -8.44
N ALA A 89 1.71 -8.52 -7.88
CA ALA A 89 1.36 -8.85 -6.51
C ALA A 89 -0.01 -9.53 -6.43
N LYS A 90 -0.12 -10.47 -5.51
CA LYS A 90 -1.37 -11.16 -5.18
C LYS A 90 -2.08 -10.38 -4.08
N VAL A 91 -3.31 -9.97 -4.33
CA VAL A 91 -4.15 -9.30 -3.34
C VAL A 91 -4.65 -10.31 -2.32
N ILE A 92 -4.51 -9.99 -1.02
CA ILE A 92 -4.95 -10.86 0.08
C ILE A 92 -5.99 -10.19 1.00
N GLY A 93 -6.26 -8.91 0.82
CA GLY A 93 -7.27 -8.21 1.60
C GLY A 93 -7.25 -6.70 1.39
N VAL A 94 -7.99 -6.01 2.23
CA VAL A 94 -8.07 -4.54 2.25
C VAL A 94 -8.10 -4.04 3.69
N MET A 95 -7.35 -2.96 3.95
CA MET A 95 -7.45 -2.18 5.17
C MET A 95 -8.36 -0.98 4.91
N LYS A 96 -9.51 -0.95 5.56
CA LYS A 96 -10.43 0.18 5.50
C LYS A 96 -9.91 1.31 6.38
N PHE A 97 -9.69 2.46 5.79
CA PHE A 97 -8.98 3.55 6.42
C PHE A 97 -9.63 4.89 6.10
N VAL A 98 -9.63 5.77 7.09
CA VAL A 98 -10.12 7.15 6.95
C VAL A 98 -8.99 8.09 7.37
N ASP A 99 -8.67 9.04 6.52
CA ASP A 99 -7.69 10.09 6.76
C ASP A 99 -8.36 11.45 6.65
N ASP A 100 -8.41 12.16 7.76
CA ASP A 100 -9.00 13.50 7.85
C ASP A 100 -10.45 13.59 7.35
N GLY A 101 -11.23 12.53 7.63
CA GLY A 101 -12.63 12.40 7.22
C GLY A 101 -12.85 11.84 5.82
N GLU A 102 -11.79 11.63 5.04
CA GLU A 102 -11.86 11.05 3.70
C GLU A 102 -11.50 9.57 3.70
N VAL A 103 -12.23 8.78 2.91
CA VAL A 103 -11.92 7.36 2.69
C VAL A 103 -10.61 7.26 1.92
N ASP A 104 -9.68 6.47 2.45
CA ASP A 104 -8.34 6.27 1.90
C ASP A 104 -7.88 4.81 2.13
N ASP A 105 -8.66 3.88 1.59
CA ASP A 105 -8.47 2.45 1.79
C ASP A 105 -7.13 1.98 1.19
N LYS A 106 -6.53 0.96 1.82
CA LYS A 106 -5.25 0.38 1.37
C LYS A 106 -5.45 -1.08 0.97
N ILE A 107 -5.07 -1.42 -0.25
CA ILE A 107 -5.04 -2.81 -0.71
C ILE A 107 -3.88 -3.53 -0.03
N VAL A 108 -4.11 -4.72 0.48
CA VAL A 108 -3.07 -5.55 1.12
C VAL A 108 -2.68 -6.67 0.17
N CYS A 109 -1.39 -6.77 -0.12
CA CYS A 109 -0.89 -7.74 -1.09
C CYS A 109 0.49 -8.30 -0.71
N VAL A 110 0.86 -9.37 -1.39
CA VAL A 110 2.18 -10.00 -1.34
C VAL A 110 2.69 -10.16 -2.76
N PRO A 111 4.02 -10.24 -3.00
CA PRO A 111 4.52 -10.55 -4.34
C PRO A 111 3.87 -11.83 -4.89
N ALA A 112 3.58 -11.85 -6.19
CA ALA A 112 2.91 -12.97 -6.83
C ALA A 112 3.74 -14.27 -6.76
N ASP A 113 5.06 -14.17 -6.69
CA ASP A 113 5.97 -15.29 -6.42
C ASP A 113 6.96 -14.90 -5.32
N ASP A 114 6.55 -15.04 -4.08
CA ASP A 114 7.39 -14.88 -2.89
C ASP A 114 7.63 -16.22 -2.23
N ARG A 115 8.76 -16.85 -2.57
CA ARG A 115 9.15 -18.18 -2.10
C ARG A 115 9.65 -18.19 -0.66
N ASP A 116 9.76 -17.02 -0.02
CA ASP A 116 10.12 -16.91 1.40
C ASP A 116 8.86 -17.00 2.28
N THR A 117 7.93 -16.07 2.13
CA THR A 117 6.73 -16.00 3.00
C THR A 117 5.43 -15.81 2.24
N GLY A 118 5.40 -14.93 1.25
CA GLY A 118 4.16 -14.45 0.63
C GLY A 118 3.37 -15.54 -0.09
N ASN A 119 4.03 -16.56 -0.65
CA ASN A 119 3.31 -17.65 -1.31
C ASN A 119 2.43 -18.46 -0.34
N ALA A 120 2.73 -18.44 0.96
CA ALA A 120 1.89 -19.05 2.00
C ALA A 120 0.68 -18.20 2.38
N TYR A 121 0.65 -16.91 2.03
CA TYR A 121 -0.43 -16.00 2.37
C TYR A 121 -1.47 -15.96 1.24
N ASN A 122 -2.67 -16.46 1.51
CA ASN A 122 -3.80 -16.44 0.57
C ASN A 122 -4.93 -15.53 1.05
N SER A 123 -4.94 -15.16 2.31
CA SER A 123 -5.90 -14.26 2.94
C SER A 123 -5.26 -13.52 4.11
N LEU A 124 -5.96 -12.54 4.66
CA LEU A 124 -5.50 -11.83 5.86
C LEU A 124 -5.35 -12.76 7.07
N ALA A 125 -6.10 -13.85 7.14
CA ALA A 125 -6.01 -14.83 8.22
C ALA A 125 -4.65 -15.54 8.27
N ASP A 126 -3.93 -15.60 7.14
CA ASP A 126 -2.60 -16.21 7.06
C ASP A 126 -1.49 -15.27 7.54
N VAL A 127 -1.77 -13.97 7.63
CA VAL A 127 -0.80 -12.96 8.09
C VAL A 127 -0.69 -13.06 9.62
N PRO A 128 0.53 -13.02 10.19
CA PRO A 128 0.68 -13.00 11.63
C PRO A 128 -0.15 -11.90 12.29
N ALA A 129 -0.95 -12.26 13.31
CA ALA A 129 -1.86 -11.33 13.98
C ALA A 129 -1.11 -10.12 14.58
N GLN A 130 0.12 -10.32 15.03
CA GLN A 130 0.94 -9.23 15.57
C GLN A 130 1.32 -8.21 14.49
N LEU A 131 1.57 -8.65 13.26
CA LEU A 131 1.87 -7.74 12.15
C LEU A 131 0.63 -6.89 11.80
N ILE A 132 -0.56 -7.49 11.76
CA ILE A 132 -1.82 -6.77 11.56
C ILE A 132 -2.00 -5.68 12.64
N LYS A 133 -1.75 -6.01 13.91
CA LYS A 133 -1.82 -5.03 15.00
C LYS A 133 -0.81 -3.89 14.86
N GLN A 134 0.40 -4.19 14.42
CA GLN A 134 1.44 -3.17 14.18
C GLN A 134 1.05 -2.21 13.04
N ILE A 135 0.53 -2.75 11.95
CA ILE A 135 0.03 -1.96 10.82
C ILE A 135 -1.11 -1.06 11.27
N GLU A 136 -2.09 -1.61 11.96
CA GLU A 136 -3.24 -0.86 12.47
C GLU A 136 -2.83 0.26 13.42
N PHE A 137 -1.92 -0.03 14.36
CA PHE A 137 -1.39 0.98 15.27
C PHE A 137 -0.64 2.09 14.53
N HIS A 138 0.18 1.74 13.55
CA HIS A 138 0.90 2.72 12.73
C HIS A 138 -0.08 3.69 12.06
N PHE A 139 -1.07 3.17 11.32
CA PHE A 139 -2.01 4.02 10.58
C PHE A 139 -2.96 4.79 11.48
N ASN A 140 -3.29 4.29 12.66
CA ASN A 140 -4.06 5.04 13.65
C ASN A 140 -3.27 6.20 14.28
N ASN A 141 -1.94 6.19 14.23
CA ASN A 141 -1.10 7.10 15.03
C ASN A 141 -0.04 7.89 14.24
N TYR A 142 0.23 7.56 12.97
CA TYR A 142 1.39 8.14 12.26
C TYR A 142 1.32 9.67 12.07
N LYS A 143 0.14 10.26 12.18
CA LYS A 143 -0.06 11.72 12.17
C LYS A 143 -0.33 12.30 13.57
N ALA A 144 -0.33 11.49 14.62
CA ALA A 144 -0.81 11.90 15.94
C ALA A 144 0.02 13.01 16.59
N LEU A 145 1.31 13.12 16.29
CA LEU A 145 2.16 14.19 16.82
C LEU A 145 1.83 15.55 16.22
N LYS A 146 1.28 15.59 15.01
CA LYS A 146 0.88 16.83 14.34
C LYS A 146 -0.63 17.09 14.47
N LYS A 147 -1.44 16.06 14.25
CA LYS A 147 -2.90 16.15 14.24
C LYS A 147 -3.52 14.90 14.88
N PRO A 148 -3.59 14.82 16.22
CA PRO A 148 -4.16 13.67 16.94
C PRO A 148 -5.59 13.38 16.48
N GLY A 149 -5.92 12.09 16.33
CA GLY A 149 -7.27 11.64 15.98
C GLY A 149 -7.71 11.88 14.53
N SER A 150 -6.79 12.28 13.65
CA SER A 150 -7.12 12.54 12.24
C SER A 150 -7.21 11.30 11.37
N THR A 151 -6.67 10.17 11.83
CA THR A 151 -6.61 8.93 11.07
C THR A 151 -7.23 7.78 11.84
N LYS A 152 -7.89 6.85 11.13
CA LYS A 152 -8.47 5.67 11.74
C LYS A 152 -8.57 4.50 10.79
N VAL A 153 -8.03 3.36 11.21
CA VAL A 153 -8.36 2.06 10.60
C VAL A 153 -9.71 1.61 11.15
N THR A 154 -10.69 1.45 10.28
CA THR A 154 -12.06 1.12 10.70
C THR A 154 -12.28 -0.39 10.79
N HIS A 155 -11.79 -1.13 9.80
CA HIS A 155 -11.83 -2.59 9.79
C HIS A 155 -10.93 -3.16 8.68
N TRP A 156 -10.75 -4.47 8.71
CA TRP A 156 -10.06 -5.24 7.67
C TRP A 156 -11.09 -6.07 6.91
N GLY A 157 -10.98 -6.12 5.60
CA GLY A 157 -11.88 -6.86 4.72
C GLY A 157 -11.15 -7.93 3.92
N GLU A 158 -11.81 -9.06 3.76
CA GLU A 158 -11.39 -10.06 2.77
C GLU A 158 -11.72 -9.58 1.36
N ILE A 159 -11.06 -10.13 0.38
CA ILE A 159 -11.33 -9.81 -1.02
C ILE A 159 -12.67 -10.44 -1.41
N GLY A 160 -13.72 -9.64 -1.41
CA GLY A 160 -14.89 -9.98 -2.20
C GLY A 160 -14.62 -9.60 -3.67
N ARG A 161 -15.07 -10.39 -4.62
CA ARG A 161 -14.98 -10.10 -6.06
C ARG A 161 -15.53 -8.73 -6.48
N ALA A 162 -16.17 -8.01 -5.56
CA ALA A 162 -16.81 -6.71 -5.79
C ALA A 162 -15.92 -5.50 -5.42
N SER A 163 -14.82 -5.67 -4.68
CA SER A 163 -13.98 -4.54 -4.23
C SER A 163 -12.93 -4.09 -5.25
N CYS A 164 -12.73 -4.85 -6.31
CA CYS A 164 -11.84 -4.51 -7.42
C CYS A 164 -12.60 -3.99 -8.65
N ARG A 165 -13.82 -3.48 -8.48
CA ARG A 165 -14.49 -2.83 -9.61
C ARG A 165 -13.87 -1.46 -9.85
N GLU A 166 -13.32 -1.33 -11.06
CA GLU A 166 -12.99 -0.07 -11.71
C GLU A 166 -14.06 0.98 -11.43
N ARG A 167 -13.61 2.14 -11.03
CA ARG A 167 -14.43 3.36 -11.16
C ARG A 167 -13.90 4.22 -12.27
#